data_06ec904ba6d7630819b1331f65769e7e
#
_entry.id   06ec904ba6d7630819b1331f65769e7e
#
_cell.length_a   1.000
_cell.length_b   1.000
_cell.length_c   1.000
_cell.angle_alpha   90.00
_cell.angle_beta   90.00
_cell.angle_gamma   90.00
#
_symmetry.space_group_name_H-M   'P 1'
#
loop_
_entity.id
_entity.type
_entity.pdbx_description
1 polymer ?
#
loop_
_entity_poly.entity_id
_entity_poly.type
_entity_poly.pdbx_seq_one_letter_code
_entity_poly.pdbx_strand_id
1 'polypeptide(L)'
;MQEFVSGLVQNSSFGAWDVVLAVVVLVVGWFASVWARRGVVVALAKWSGLGPSGTNLVARLVRYSILLLTIGIVLTVLGAPLQPVLAAVIIISAVAFLALRGIAANFGAGLVIQARRPVRIGDSIEVEGVAGRIVELTGRSVLLATSDGRTIRIPNTMLLENPLWNASESGSVRSEVRARLHGSPDLDRVCPVLLDAVASVSSVSSVSSTDPEVFLHTITPAWADITIRFWSAYDDREAARSSVVRAVAVALGGAGLTCSVSSDGPRFLTALVDAVD
;
A
#
# COMPACT_ATOMS: atom_id res chain seq x y z
N MET A 1 34.82 -40.24 -0.17
CA MET A 1 33.49 -40.82 -0.43
C MET A 1 33.42 -42.30 -0.12
N GLN A 2 34.42 -43.10 -0.51
CA GLN A 2 34.48 -44.58 -0.20
C GLN A 2 34.59 -44.84 1.32
N GLU A 3 35.38 -44.07 2.08
CA GLU A 3 35.51 -44.24 3.54
C GLU A 3 34.22 -43.87 4.30
N PHE A 4 33.45 -42.92 3.79
CA PHE A 4 32.14 -42.56 4.38
C PHE A 4 31.09 -43.65 4.16
N VAL A 5 31.09 -44.26 2.98
CA VAL A 5 30.21 -45.40 2.64
C VAL A 5 30.60 -46.66 3.38
N SER A 6 31.90 -46.95 3.52
CA SER A 6 32.39 -48.13 4.28
C SER A 6 32.14 -48.00 5.79
N GLY A 7 32.22 -46.79 6.37
CA GLY A 7 31.87 -46.52 7.77
C GLY A 7 30.40 -46.72 8.08
N LEU A 8 29.53 -46.44 7.14
CA LEU A 8 28.06 -46.66 7.28
C LEU A 8 27.70 -48.16 7.20
N VAL A 9 28.43 -48.92 6.44
CA VAL A 9 28.16 -50.36 6.24
C VAL A 9 28.73 -51.22 7.36
N GLN A 10 29.87 -50.83 7.97
CA GLN A 10 30.53 -51.65 9.01
C GLN A 10 29.97 -51.50 10.41
N ASN A 11 29.17 -50.45 10.72
CA ASN A 11 28.68 -50.19 12.08
C ASN A 11 27.17 -50.43 12.25
N SER A 12 26.48 -50.94 11.24
CA SER A 12 25.05 -51.21 11.27
C SER A 12 24.80 -52.71 11.27
N SER A 13 24.45 -53.24 12.42
CA SER A 13 23.77 -54.55 12.50
C SER A 13 22.37 -54.39 11.94
N PHE A 14 22.24 -54.25 10.61
CA PHE A 14 20.95 -54.20 9.95
C PHE A 14 20.22 -55.52 10.17
N GLY A 15 19.25 -55.55 11.03
CA GLY A 15 18.32 -56.66 11.13
C GLY A 15 17.44 -56.72 9.88
N ALA A 16 17.10 -57.89 9.42
CA ALA A 16 16.13 -58.06 8.34
C ALA A 16 14.81 -57.29 8.65
N TRP A 17 14.55 -57.09 9.94
CA TRP A 17 13.37 -56.35 10.45
C TRP A 17 13.45 -54.83 10.17
N ASP A 18 14.62 -54.22 10.27
CA ASP A 18 14.82 -52.79 10.00
C ASP A 18 14.61 -52.47 8.51
N VAL A 19 15.03 -53.37 7.63
CA VAL A 19 14.78 -53.26 6.19
C VAL A 19 13.28 -53.36 5.88
N VAL A 20 12.57 -54.31 6.51
CA VAL A 20 11.11 -54.42 6.34
C VAL A 20 10.42 -53.16 6.83
N LEU A 21 10.79 -52.64 8.02
CA LEU A 21 10.22 -51.42 8.57
C LEU A 21 10.52 -50.21 7.64
N ALA A 22 11.71 -50.06 7.14
CA ALA A 22 12.10 -49.02 6.22
C ALA A 22 11.23 -49.03 4.94
N VAL A 23 11.01 -50.22 4.36
CA VAL A 23 10.13 -50.38 3.20
C VAL A 23 8.68 -50.02 3.52
N VAL A 24 8.17 -50.49 4.67
CA VAL A 24 6.81 -50.11 5.12
C VAL A 24 6.67 -48.61 5.28
N VAL A 25 7.61 -47.93 5.94
CA VAL A 25 7.62 -46.48 6.11
C VAL A 25 7.64 -45.76 4.76
N LEU A 26 8.46 -46.27 3.81
CA LEU A 26 8.57 -45.69 2.47
C LEU A 26 7.23 -45.77 1.70
N VAL A 27 6.60 -46.95 1.74
CA VAL A 27 5.28 -47.17 1.11
C VAL A 27 4.20 -46.31 1.75
N VAL A 28 4.12 -46.27 3.08
CA VAL A 28 3.16 -45.42 3.82
C VAL A 28 3.39 -43.95 3.50
N GLY A 29 4.63 -43.48 3.52
CA GLY A 29 4.99 -42.09 3.18
C GLY A 29 4.65 -41.73 1.74
N TRP A 30 4.87 -42.65 0.80
CA TRP A 30 4.44 -42.48 -0.60
C TRP A 30 2.92 -42.27 -0.70
N PHE A 31 2.12 -43.13 -0.11
CA PHE A 31 0.68 -43.02 -0.08
C PHE A 31 0.23 -41.70 0.59
N ALA A 32 0.78 -41.41 1.77
CA ALA A 32 0.50 -40.16 2.49
C ALA A 32 0.80 -38.93 1.61
N SER A 33 1.92 -38.92 0.88
CA SER A 33 2.30 -37.84 -0.03
C SER A 33 1.32 -37.65 -1.18
N VAL A 34 0.79 -38.74 -1.75
CA VAL A 34 -0.19 -38.70 -2.84
C VAL A 34 -1.55 -38.21 -2.32
N TRP A 35 -1.98 -38.69 -1.15
CA TRP A 35 -3.24 -38.28 -0.54
C TRP A 35 -3.21 -36.82 -0.09
N ALA A 36 -2.13 -36.37 0.55
CA ALA A 36 -1.94 -34.99 0.94
C ALA A 36 -1.95 -34.05 -0.28
N ARG A 37 -1.27 -34.43 -1.37
CA ARG A 37 -1.33 -33.67 -2.62
C ARG A 37 -2.76 -33.52 -3.13
N ARG A 38 -3.55 -34.60 -3.15
CA ARG A 38 -4.95 -34.57 -3.59
C ARG A 38 -5.81 -33.69 -2.66
N GLY A 39 -5.61 -33.82 -1.34
CA GLY A 39 -6.29 -33.00 -0.33
C GLY A 39 -6.02 -31.50 -0.51
N VAL A 40 -4.77 -31.13 -0.73
CA VAL A 40 -4.37 -29.75 -0.98
C VAL A 40 -5.00 -29.20 -2.25
N VAL A 41 -5.00 -29.96 -3.36
CA VAL A 41 -5.62 -29.52 -4.62
C VAL A 41 -7.12 -29.28 -4.42
N VAL A 42 -7.83 -30.17 -3.73
CA VAL A 42 -9.27 -30.03 -3.47
C VAL A 42 -9.56 -28.86 -2.51
N ALA A 43 -8.76 -28.69 -1.48
CA ALA A 43 -8.93 -27.59 -0.53
C ALA A 43 -8.69 -26.23 -1.18
N LEU A 44 -7.62 -26.09 -1.95
CA LEU A 44 -7.28 -24.84 -2.64
C LEU A 44 -8.19 -24.55 -3.84
N ALA A 45 -8.76 -25.55 -4.49
CA ALA A 45 -9.75 -25.34 -5.56
C ALA A 45 -11.03 -24.64 -5.06
N LYS A 46 -11.33 -24.72 -3.77
CA LYS A 46 -12.44 -23.99 -3.14
C LYS A 46 -12.11 -22.54 -2.82
N TRP A 47 -10.84 -22.17 -2.81
CA TRP A 47 -10.37 -20.80 -2.57
C TRP A 47 -10.10 -20.14 -3.92
N SER A 48 -10.99 -19.27 -4.34
CA SER A 48 -11.02 -18.62 -5.68
C SER A 48 -9.84 -17.65 -5.97
N GLY A 49 -8.84 -17.57 -5.10
CA GLY A 49 -7.72 -16.62 -5.25
C GLY A 49 -6.45 -17.17 -5.91
N LEU A 50 -6.31 -18.50 -6.04
CA LEU A 50 -5.11 -19.13 -6.62
C LEU A 50 -5.45 -19.75 -7.99
N GLY A 51 -4.75 -19.27 -9.03
CA GLY A 51 -4.84 -19.89 -10.35
C GLY A 51 -4.33 -21.35 -10.36
N PRO A 52 -4.63 -22.13 -11.43
CA PRO A 52 -4.26 -23.55 -11.54
C PRO A 52 -2.75 -23.81 -11.33
N SER A 53 -1.91 -22.88 -11.80
CA SER A 53 -0.45 -22.96 -11.65
C SER A 53 0.00 -22.85 -10.19
N GLY A 54 -0.59 -21.92 -9.42
CA GLY A 54 -0.30 -21.73 -7.99
C GLY A 54 -0.73 -22.94 -7.16
N THR A 55 -1.93 -23.46 -7.39
CA THR A 55 -2.45 -24.66 -6.74
C THR A 55 -1.54 -25.87 -6.95
N ASN A 56 -1.07 -26.06 -8.18
CA ASN A 56 -0.15 -27.17 -8.50
C ASN A 56 1.22 -27.00 -7.85
N LEU A 57 1.73 -25.77 -7.73
CA LEU A 57 2.99 -25.48 -7.07
C LEU A 57 2.92 -25.85 -5.57
N VAL A 58 1.90 -25.38 -4.87
CA VAL A 58 1.68 -25.68 -3.44
C VAL A 58 1.54 -27.20 -3.23
N ALA A 59 0.75 -27.85 -4.07
CA ALA A 59 0.53 -29.30 -3.98
C ALA A 59 1.82 -30.09 -4.21
N ARG A 60 2.72 -29.63 -5.09
CA ARG A 60 4.05 -30.23 -5.29
C ARG A 60 4.95 -30.01 -4.08
N LEU A 61 4.98 -28.81 -3.53
CA LEU A 61 5.77 -28.51 -2.33
C LEU A 61 5.37 -29.40 -1.16
N VAL A 62 4.08 -29.52 -0.87
CA VAL A 62 3.59 -30.41 0.19
C VAL A 62 3.98 -31.85 -0.06
N ARG A 63 3.85 -32.35 -1.29
CA ARG A 63 4.26 -33.70 -1.65
C ARG A 63 5.75 -33.94 -1.39
N TYR A 64 6.62 -33.04 -1.87
CA TYR A 64 8.07 -33.18 -1.70
C TYR A 64 8.50 -33.04 -0.25
N SER A 65 7.84 -32.20 0.55
CA SER A 65 8.10 -32.08 1.99
C SER A 65 7.79 -33.41 2.72
N ILE A 66 6.67 -34.05 2.40
CA ILE A 66 6.31 -35.35 2.98
C ILE A 66 7.31 -36.44 2.56
N LEU A 67 7.71 -36.47 1.27
CA LEU A 67 8.70 -37.42 0.80
C LEU A 67 10.06 -37.22 1.46
N LEU A 68 10.48 -35.96 1.66
CA LEU A 68 11.74 -35.64 2.33
C LEU A 68 11.71 -36.10 3.81
N LEU A 69 10.61 -35.87 4.51
CA LEU A 69 10.40 -36.37 5.89
C LEU A 69 10.41 -37.90 5.92
N THR A 70 9.74 -38.56 4.96
CA THR A 70 9.72 -40.01 4.85
C THR A 70 11.14 -40.58 4.67
N ILE A 71 11.93 -39.98 3.78
CA ILE A 71 13.34 -40.38 3.55
C ILE A 71 14.14 -40.17 4.85
N GLY A 72 13.95 -39.07 5.57
CA GLY A 72 14.60 -38.84 6.86
C GLY A 72 14.29 -39.94 7.88
N ILE A 73 13.02 -40.33 8.00
CA ILE A 73 12.59 -41.42 8.91
C ILE A 73 13.22 -42.76 8.47
N VAL A 74 13.20 -43.06 7.18
CA VAL A 74 13.83 -44.29 6.65
C VAL A 74 15.32 -44.33 6.97
N LEU A 75 16.04 -43.23 6.77
CA LEU A 75 17.47 -43.14 7.12
C LEU A 75 17.72 -43.39 8.62
N THR A 76 16.83 -42.86 9.47
CA THR A 76 16.92 -43.08 10.92
C THR A 76 16.67 -44.53 11.28
N VAL A 77 15.66 -45.20 10.71
CA VAL A 77 15.38 -46.63 10.90
C VAL A 77 16.61 -47.47 10.45
N LEU A 78 17.31 -47.08 9.42
CA LEU A 78 18.54 -47.71 8.95
C LEU A 78 19.79 -47.28 9.75
N GLY A 79 19.64 -46.60 10.91
CA GLY A 79 20.75 -46.21 11.79
C GLY A 79 21.59 -45.04 11.29
N ALA A 80 21.18 -44.36 10.22
CA ALA A 80 21.88 -43.17 9.74
C ALA A 80 21.59 -41.95 10.66
N PRO A 81 22.59 -41.08 10.88
CA PRO A 81 22.37 -39.87 11.67
C PRO A 81 21.36 -38.95 11.00
N LEU A 82 20.32 -38.53 11.77
CA LEU A 82 19.25 -37.64 11.28
C LEU A 82 19.70 -36.18 11.13
N GLN A 83 20.80 -35.77 11.79
CA GLN A 83 21.29 -34.40 11.83
C GLN A 83 21.51 -33.77 10.44
N PRO A 84 22.11 -34.42 9.44
CA PRO A 84 22.28 -33.82 8.11
C PRO A 84 20.95 -33.56 7.41
N VAL A 85 19.95 -34.43 7.60
CA VAL A 85 18.59 -34.26 7.03
C VAL A 85 17.88 -33.09 7.69
N LEU A 86 17.94 -32.99 9.02
CA LEU A 86 17.37 -31.84 9.76
C LEU A 86 18.04 -30.53 9.34
N ALA A 87 19.37 -30.51 9.23
CA ALA A 87 20.10 -29.33 8.76
C ALA A 87 19.63 -28.89 7.37
N ALA A 88 19.50 -29.84 6.44
CA ALA A 88 19.00 -29.54 5.08
C ALA A 88 17.57 -28.99 5.11
N VAL A 89 16.67 -29.58 5.91
CA VAL A 89 15.29 -29.10 6.05
C VAL A 89 15.25 -27.68 6.62
N ILE A 90 16.06 -27.40 7.65
CA ILE A 90 16.12 -26.05 8.26
C ILE A 90 16.62 -25.03 7.23
N ILE A 91 17.68 -25.34 6.48
CA ILE A 91 18.24 -24.44 5.46
C ILE A 91 17.20 -24.18 4.35
N ILE A 92 16.57 -25.22 3.82
CA ILE A 92 15.56 -25.10 2.75
C ILE A 92 14.37 -24.28 3.27
N SER A 93 13.92 -24.53 4.51
CA SER A 93 12.81 -23.80 5.13
C SER A 93 13.15 -22.31 5.33
N ALA A 94 14.37 -22.00 5.77
CA ALA A 94 14.84 -20.64 5.93
C ALA A 94 14.88 -19.88 4.58
N VAL A 95 15.40 -20.51 3.54
CA VAL A 95 15.42 -19.94 2.19
C VAL A 95 14.00 -19.71 1.65
N ALA A 96 13.12 -20.70 1.83
CA ALA A 96 11.72 -20.57 1.42
C ALA A 96 11.00 -19.46 2.20
N PHE A 97 11.23 -19.35 3.49
CA PHE A 97 10.68 -18.28 4.34
C PHE A 97 11.13 -16.90 3.85
N LEU A 98 12.44 -16.73 3.60
CA LEU A 98 12.98 -15.45 3.08
C LEU A 98 12.39 -15.10 1.71
N ALA A 99 12.27 -16.09 0.82
CA ALA A 99 11.68 -15.88 -0.51
C ALA A 99 10.20 -15.50 -0.46
N LEU A 100 9.43 -16.00 0.52
CA LEU A 100 7.99 -15.77 0.66
C LEU A 100 7.66 -14.58 1.57
N ARG A 101 8.63 -14.05 2.31
CA ARG A 101 8.43 -13.00 3.33
C ARG A 101 7.64 -11.80 2.79
N GLY A 102 8.03 -11.27 1.62
CA GLY A 102 7.36 -10.11 1.02
C GLY A 102 5.91 -10.40 0.61
N ILE A 103 5.63 -11.60 0.15
CA ILE A 103 4.27 -12.03 -0.20
C ILE A 103 3.42 -12.10 1.06
N ALA A 104 3.91 -12.79 2.10
CA ALA A 104 3.22 -12.93 3.38
C ALA A 104 2.96 -11.58 4.05
N ALA A 105 3.92 -10.65 4.00
CA ALA A 105 3.76 -9.30 4.54
C ALA A 105 2.60 -8.54 3.87
N ASN A 106 2.51 -8.57 2.54
CA ASN A 106 1.44 -7.92 1.82
C ASN A 106 0.06 -8.54 2.09
N PHE A 107 -0.02 -9.86 2.24
CA PHE A 107 -1.27 -10.53 2.63
C PHE A 107 -1.66 -10.19 4.08
N GLY A 108 -0.70 -10.17 5.01
CA GLY A 108 -0.92 -9.74 6.38
C GLY A 108 -1.42 -8.30 6.46
N ALA A 109 -0.79 -7.40 5.70
CA ALA A 109 -1.24 -6.02 5.57
C ALA A 109 -2.66 -5.92 5.00
N GLY A 110 -2.98 -6.71 3.96
CA GLY A 110 -4.32 -6.77 3.38
C GLY A 110 -5.38 -7.20 4.39
N LEU A 111 -5.08 -8.18 5.25
CA LEU A 111 -5.97 -8.61 6.31
C LEU A 111 -6.23 -7.49 7.34
N VAL A 112 -5.17 -6.75 7.73
CA VAL A 112 -5.30 -5.61 8.65
C VAL A 112 -6.14 -4.50 8.04
N ILE A 113 -5.93 -4.18 6.74
CA ILE A 113 -6.72 -3.17 6.01
C ILE A 113 -8.19 -3.56 5.99
N GLN A 114 -8.51 -4.82 5.70
CA GLN A 114 -9.89 -5.31 5.66
C GLN A 114 -10.54 -5.35 7.06
N ALA A 115 -9.78 -5.67 8.10
CA ALA A 115 -10.28 -5.76 9.47
C ALA A 115 -10.49 -4.38 10.11
N ARG A 116 -9.50 -3.48 9.99
CA ARG A 116 -9.53 -2.15 10.61
C ARG A 116 -10.16 -1.08 9.72
N ARG A 117 -10.21 -1.31 8.42
CA ARG A 117 -10.78 -0.40 7.40
C ARG A 117 -10.26 1.04 7.49
N PRO A 118 -8.94 1.27 7.56
CA PRO A 118 -8.38 2.61 7.56
C PRO A 118 -8.67 3.36 6.26
N VAL A 119 -8.98 2.62 5.19
CA VAL A 119 -9.41 3.13 3.89
C VAL A 119 -10.53 2.25 3.33
N ARG A 120 -11.34 2.83 2.43
CA ARG A 120 -12.47 2.17 1.76
C ARG A 120 -12.39 2.36 0.26
N ILE A 121 -13.07 1.49 -0.49
CA ILE A 121 -13.26 1.68 -1.93
C ILE A 121 -14.03 3.00 -2.13
N GLY A 122 -13.53 3.85 -3.02
CA GLY A 122 -14.04 5.17 -3.29
C GLY A 122 -13.30 6.30 -2.57
N ASP A 123 -12.49 5.99 -1.54
CA ASP A 123 -11.68 7.01 -0.86
C ASP A 123 -10.59 7.55 -1.80
N SER A 124 -10.34 8.85 -1.70
CA SER A 124 -9.22 9.52 -2.34
C SER A 124 -8.07 9.61 -1.35
N ILE A 125 -6.97 8.96 -1.67
CA ILE A 125 -5.80 8.86 -0.79
C ILE A 125 -4.52 9.33 -1.47
N GLU A 126 -3.52 9.67 -0.65
CA GLU A 126 -2.15 9.92 -1.09
C GLU A 126 -1.18 9.18 -0.18
N VAL A 127 -0.25 8.44 -0.79
CA VAL A 127 0.81 7.66 -0.12
C VAL A 127 2.07 7.79 -0.95
N GLU A 128 3.20 8.16 -0.33
CA GLU A 128 4.51 8.29 -1.02
C GLU A 128 4.44 9.12 -2.32
N GLY A 129 3.66 10.22 -2.32
CA GLY A 129 3.47 11.08 -3.49
C GLY A 129 2.60 10.49 -4.60
N VAL A 130 2.02 9.31 -4.37
CA VAL A 130 1.04 8.71 -5.29
C VAL A 130 -0.36 9.01 -4.79
N ALA A 131 -1.10 9.85 -5.52
CA ALA A 131 -2.46 10.23 -5.20
C ALA A 131 -3.46 9.58 -6.17
N GLY A 132 -4.61 9.14 -5.65
CA GLY A 132 -5.68 8.58 -6.48
C GLY A 132 -6.86 8.08 -5.66
N ARG A 133 -7.93 7.72 -6.36
CA ARG A 133 -9.13 7.13 -5.77
C ARG A 133 -9.01 5.61 -5.74
N ILE A 134 -9.34 5.00 -4.61
CA ILE A 134 -9.35 3.54 -4.45
C ILE A 134 -10.48 2.94 -5.30
N VAL A 135 -10.10 2.10 -6.26
CA VAL A 135 -11.03 1.36 -7.12
C VAL A 135 -11.24 -0.07 -6.61
N GLU A 136 -10.16 -0.69 -6.10
CA GLU A 136 -10.19 -2.08 -5.68
C GLU A 136 -9.21 -2.31 -4.52
N LEU A 137 -9.65 -3.14 -3.55
CA LEU A 137 -8.84 -3.63 -2.44
C LEU A 137 -8.69 -5.14 -2.58
N THR A 138 -7.48 -5.60 -2.91
CA THR A 138 -7.17 -7.04 -2.99
C THR A 138 -6.42 -7.51 -1.75
N GLY A 139 -6.27 -8.82 -1.59
CA GLY A 139 -5.52 -9.41 -0.48
C GLY A 139 -4.05 -8.97 -0.41
N ARG A 140 -3.44 -8.45 -1.49
CA ARG A 140 -2.02 -8.09 -1.53
C ARG A 140 -1.72 -6.68 -2.02
N SER A 141 -2.69 -5.99 -2.62
CA SER A 141 -2.49 -4.68 -3.25
C SER A 141 -3.80 -3.89 -3.29
N VAL A 142 -3.65 -2.58 -3.35
CA VAL A 142 -4.72 -1.62 -3.61
C VAL A 142 -4.56 -1.08 -5.02
N LEU A 143 -5.66 -0.94 -5.75
CA LEU A 143 -5.72 -0.34 -7.07
C LEU A 143 -6.25 1.09 -6.94
N LEU A 144 -5.48 2.06 -7.42
CA LEU A 144 -5.84 3.47 -7.45
C LEU A 144 -6.08 3.93 -8.88
N ALA A 145 -7.14 4.71 -9.09
CA ALA A 145 -7.32 5.50 -10.30
C ALA A 145 -6.83 6.93 -10.03
N THR A 146 -5.90 7.40 -10.82
CA THR A 146 -5.35 8.77 -10.73
C THR A 146 -6.21 9.76 -11.53
N SER A 147 -6.10 11.05 -11.23
CA SER A 147 -6.86 12.11 -11.92
C SER A 147 -6.52 12.25 -13.41
N ASP A 148 -5.33 11.78 -13.83
CA ASP A 148 -4.90 11.74 -15.24
C ASP A 148 -5.37 10.48 -16.00
N GLY A 149 -6.24 9.66 -15.38
CA GLY A 149 -6.83 8.47 -15.99
C GLY A 149 -5.95 7.22 -15.94
N ARG A 150 -4.80 7.25 -15.26
CA ARG A 150 -3.96 6.07 -15.05
C ARG A 150 -4.45 5.24 -13.88
N THR A 151 -4.08 3.96 -13.90
CA THR A 151 -4.34 3.03 -12.80
C THR A 151 -3.01 2.59 -12.19
N ILE A 152 -2.86 2.78 -10.88
CA ILE A 152 -1.65 2.42 -10.14
C ILE A 152 -1.98 1.33 -9.14
N ARG A 153 -1.14 0.30 -9.08
CA ARG A 153 -1.27 -0.78 -8.11
C ARG A 153 -0.20 -0.63 -7.04
N ILE A 154 -0.64 -0.42 -5.80
CA ILE A 154 0.21 -0.21 -4.63
C ILE A 154 0.18 -1.47 -3.76
N PRO A 155 1.34 -2.01 -3.30
CA PRO A 155 1.38 -3.08 -2.31
C PRO A 155 0.68 -2.68 -1.01
N ASN A 156 -0.03 -3.63 -0.36
CA ASN A 156 -0.74 -3.34 0.89
C ASN A 156 0.18 -2.88 2.03
N THR A 157 1.41 -3.38 2.08
CA THR A 157 2.40 -2.95 3.07
C THR A 157 2.69 -1.46 2.97
N MET A 158 2.71 -0.90 1.76
CA MET A 158 2.98 0.52 1.53
C MET A 158 1.93 1.42 2.20
N LEU A 159 0.67 0.98 2.27
CA LEU A 159 -0.41 1.73 2.94
C LEU A 159 -0.30 1.69 4.47
N LEU A 160 0.28 0.63 5.05
CA LEU A 160 0.38 0.47 6.51
C LEU A 160 1.71 0.97 7.07
N GLU A 161 2.78 0.95 6.30
CA GLU A 161 4.13 1.29 6.75
C GLU A 161 4.48 2.77 6.50
N ASN A 162 3.75 3.45 5.61
CA ASN A 162 4.00 4.84 5.26
C ASN A 162 2.87 5.77 5.73
N PRO A 163 3.14 7.07 5.88
CA PRO A 163 2.12 8.07 6.12
C PRO A 163 1.06 8.03 5.02
N LEU A 164 -0.19 7.96 5.43
CA LEU A 164 -1.36 7.90 4.56
C LEU A 164 -2.21 9.16 4.77
N TRP A 165 -2.45 9.92 3.71
CA TRP A 165 -3.41 11.00 3.72
C TRP A 165 -4.71 10.52 3.09
N ASN A 166 -5.79 10.49 3.87
CA ASN A 166 -7.12 10.17 3.39
C ASN A 166 -7.96 11.46 3.29
N ALA A 167 -8.06 12.00 2.07
CA ALA A 167 -8.80 13.23 1.82
C ALA A 167 -10.32 13.05 1.95
N SER A 168 -10.83 11.85 1.77
CA SER A 168 -12.26 11.55 1.88
C SER A 168 -12.73 11.46 3.34
N GLU A 169 -11.85 11.14 4.28
CA GLU A 169 -12.20 11.04 5.71
C GLU A 169 -12.56 12.40 6.29
N SER A 170 -11.86 13.46 5.87
CA SER A 170 -12.11 14.83 6.32
C SER A 170 -13.31 15.49 5.63
N GLY A 171 -13.79 14.93 4.50
CA GLY A 171 -14.87 15.46 3.68
C GLY A 171 -14.51 16.74 2.91
N SER A 172 -13.55 17.51 3.37
CA SER A 172 -13.06 18.71 2.73
C SER A 172 -11.55 18.86 2.82
N VAL A 173 -10.95 19.50 1.84
CA VAL A 173 -9.52 19.84 1.80
C VAL A 173 -9.34 21.34 1.67
N ARG A 174 -8.34 21.84 2.39
CA ARG A 174 -7.94 23.24 2.34
C ARG A 174 -7.22 23.52 1.03
N SER A 175 -7.62 24.61 0.37
CA SER A 175 -6.96 25.17 -0.79
C SER A 175 -6.57 26.63 -0.54
N GLU A 176 -5.58 27.13 -1.27
CA GLU A 176 -5.08 28.47 -1.16
C GLU A 176 -5.03 29.13 -2.54
N VAL A 177 -5.39 30.40 -2.60
CA VAL A 177 -5.22 31.28 -3.76
C VAL A 177 -4.46 32.50 -3.30
N ARG A 178 -3.44 32.89 -4.04
CA ARG A 178 -2.63 34.08 -3.77
C ARG A 178 -3.03 35.21 -4.69
N ALA A 179 -3.14 36.40 -4.12
CA ALA A 179 -3.37 37.61 -4.88
C ALA A 179 -2.34 38.67 -4.49
N ARG A 180 -1.75 39.30 -5.51
CA ARG A 180 -0.91 40.48 -5.36
C ARG A 180 -1.70 41.68 -5.85
N LEU A 181 -1.91 42.63 -4.93
CA LEU A 181 -2.60 43.89 -5.19
C LEU A 181 -1.53 44.95 -5.45
N HIS A 182 -1.66 45.68 -6.53
CA HIS A 182 -0.73 46.78 -6.87
C HIS A 182 -1.22 48.10 -6.24
N GLY A 183 -0.26 48.92 -5.83
CA GLY A 183 -0.53 50.18 -5.14
C GLY A 183 -0.64 49.98 -3.60
N SER A 184 -1.25 50.95 -2.96
CA SER A 184 -1.54 50.90 -1.50
C SER A 184 -3.05 50.72 -1.27
N PRO A 185 -3.55 49.48 -1.38
CA PRO A 185 -4.98 49.21 -1.24
C PRO A 185 -5.45 49.42 0.21
N ASP A 186 -6.66 49.92 0.34
CA ASP A 186 -7.38 49.92 1.63
C ASP A 186 -7.83 48.47 1.95
N LEU A 187 -7.04 47.78 2.75
CA LEU A 187 -7.28 46.38 3.10
C LEU A 187 -8.58 46.18 3.90
N ASP A 188 -9.01 47.17 4.70
CA ASP A 188 -10.23 47.06 5.49
C ASP A 188 -11.46 47.02 4.59
N ARG A 189 -11.37 47.60 3.40
CA ARG A 189 -12.41 47.51 2.35
C ARG A 189 -12.27 46.30 1.46
N VAL A 190 -11.05 45.90 1.16
CA VAL A 190 -10.79 44.82 0.19
C VAL A 190 -11.06 43.44 0.81
N CYS A 191 -10.64 43.21 2.05
CA CYS A 191 -10.78 41.87 2.67
C CYS A 191 -12.25 41.38 2.73
N PRO A 192 -13.23 42.19 3.14
CA PRO A 192 -14.64 41.76 3.11
C PRO A 192 -15.16 41.41 1.72
N VAL A 193 -14.76 42.20 0.69
CA VAL A 193 -15.14 41.95 -0.70
C VAL A 193 -14.55 40.59 -1.20
N LEU A 194 -13.34 40.28 -0.82
CA LEU A 194 -12.72 39.00 -1.15
C LEU A 194 -13.40 37.83 -0.47
N LEU A 195 -13.72 37.97 0.82
CA LEU A 195 -14.42 36.92 1.58
C LEU A 195 -15.77 36.61 0.98
N ASP A 196 -16.57 37.67 0.66
CA ASP A 196 -17.89 37.54 0.02
C ASP A 196 -17.76 36.87 -1.38
N ALA A 197 -16.79 37.29 -2.16
CA ALA A 197 -16.57 36.73 -3.49
C ALA A 197 -16.24 35.22 -3.41
N VAL A 198 -15.40 34.81 -2.47
CA VAL A 198 -15.04 33.39 -2.28
C VAL A 198 -16.20 32.59 -1.69
N ALA A 199 -16.91 33.14 -0.72
CA ALA A 199 -18.10 32.52 -0.12
C ALA A 199 -19.22 32.29 -1.14
N SER A 200 -19.31 33.15 -2.17
CA SER A 200 -20.29 33.00 -3.26
C SER A 200 -20.04 31.85 -4.20
N VAL A 201 -18.81 31.24 -4.16
CA VAL A 201 -18.45 30.10 -5.02
C VAL A 201 -19.12 28.84 -4.49
N SER A 202 -19.99 28.22 -5.29
CA SER A 202 -20.80 27.07 -4.87
C SER A 202 -20.00 25.87 -4.36
N SER A 203 -18.84 25.59 -4.96
CA SER A 203 -17.95 24.51 -4.56
C SER A 203 -17.21 24.77 -3.23
N VAL A 204 -17.23 25.99 -2.72
CA VAL A 204 -16.70 26.38 -1.41
C VAL A 204 -17.81 26.35 -0.36
N SER A 205 -18.95 26.97 -0.65
CA SER A 205 -20.06 27.10 0.32
C SER A 205 -20.78 25.79 0.63
N SER A 206 -20.69 24.79 -0.26
CA SER A 206 -21.44 23.53 -0.12
C SER A 206 -20.79 22.49 0.80
N VAL A 207 -19.52 22.64 1.18
CA VAL A 207 -18.73 21.54 1.74
C VAL A 207 -18.21 21.81 3.14
N SER A 208 -18.11 23.07 3.57
CA SER A 208 -17.43 23.40 4.83
C SER A 208 -18.28 24.21 5.78
N SER A 209 -18.21 23.87 7.07
CA SER A 209 -18.64 24.73 8.18
C SER A 209 -17.61 25.82 8.51
N THR A 210 -16.49 25.87 7.78
CA THR A 210 -15.39 26.81 8.02
C THR A 210 -15.42 27.89 6.93
N ASP A 211 -15.57 29.12 7.36
CA ASP A 211 -15.57 30.27 6.47
C ASP A 211 -14.22 30.46 5.78
N PRO A 212 -14.17 31.07 4.60
CA PRO A 212 -12.92 31.48 3.96
C PRO A 212 -12.16 32.49 4.84
N GLU A 213 -10.83 32.41 4.78
CA GLU A 213 -9.93 33.27 5.55
C GLU A 213 -8.98 34.05 4.61
N VAL A 214 -8.69 35.30 4.96
CA VAL A 214 -7.73 36.13 4.24
C VAL A 214 -6.54 36.43 5.14
N PHE A 215 -5.35 36.13 4.65
CA PHE A 215 -4.07 36.36 5.35
C PHE A 215 -3.23 37.34 4.55
N LEU A 216 -2.77 38.40 5.24
CA LEU A 216 -1.82 39.36 4.70
C LEU A 216 -0.39 38.83 4.98
N HIS A 217 0.41 38.70 3.93
CA HIS A 217 1.81 38.27 4.06
C HIS A 217 2.79 39.42 3.98
N THR A 218 2.57 40.36 3.06
CA THR A 218 3.48 41.47 2.83
C THR A 218 2.67 42.67 2.42
N ILE A 219 3.07 43.82 2.93
CA ILE A 219 2.55 45.12 2.51
C ILE A 219 3.73 46.07 2.24
N THR A 220 3.69 46.72 1.11
CA THR A 220 4.66 47.72 0.70
C THR A 220 3.90 48.90 0.12
N PRO A 221 4.54 50.07 -0.07
CA PRO A 221 3.88 51.18 -0.76
C PRO A 221 3.48 50.86 -2.22
N ALA A 222 4.11 49.89 -2.87
CA ALA A 222 3.91 49.51 -4.26
C ALA A 222 2.94 48.33 -4.43
N TRP A 223 2.81 47.45 -3.46
CA TRP A 223 1.97 46.25 -3.54
C TRP A 223 1.69 45.59 -2.17
N ALA A 224 0.64 44.78 -2.11
CA ALA A 224 0.32 43.92 -0.99
C ALA A 224 0.12 42.47 -1.48
N ASP A 225 0.70 41.51 -0.77
CA ASP A 225 0.49 40.07 -1.01
C ASP A 225 -0.45 39.51 0.03
N ILE A 226 -1.52 38.88 -0.44
CA ILE A 226 -2.53 38.22 0.37
C ILE A 226 -2.70 36.77 -0.05
N THR A 227 -3.01 35.90 0.91
CA THR A 227 -3.42 34.51 0.65
C THR A 227 -4.83 34.33 1.16
N ILE A 228 -5.67 33.78 0.31
CA ILE A 228 -7.04 33.43 0.60
C ILE A 228 -7.10 31.93 0.79
N ARG A 229 -7.54 31.49 1.96
CA ARG A 229 -7.74 30.08 2.29
C ARG A 229 -9.21 29.74 2.24
N PHE A 230 -9.51 28.60 1.68
CA PHE A 230 -10.87 28.08 1.60
C PHE A 230 -10.86 26.55 1.57
N TRP A 231 -12.01 25.95 1.82
CA TRP A 231 -12.19 24.50 1.84
C TRP A 231 -13.13 24.10 0.70
N SER A 232 -12.83 22.97 0.09
CA SER A 232 -13.65 22.37 -0.97
C SER A 232 -13.60 20.85 -0.89
N ALA A 233 -14.53 20.16 -1.57
CA ALA A 233 -14.41 18.72 -1.74
C ALA A 233 -13.11 18.37 -2.46
N TYR A 234 -12.49 17.26 -2.09
CA TYR A 234 -11.21 16.84 -2.69
C TYR A 234 -11.31 16.69 -4.22
N ASP A 235 -12.38 16.09 -4.70
CA ASP A 235 -12.60 15.86 -6.12
C ASP A 235 -12.80 17.15 -6.91
N ASP A 236 -13.40 18.16 -6.29
CA ASP A 236 -13.71 19.46 -6.91
C ASP A 236 -12.58 20.50 -6.71
N ARG A 237 -11.48 20.14 -6.02
CA ARG A 237 -10.46 21.11 -5.60
C ARG A 237 -9.88 21.95 -6.73
N GLU A 238 -9.64 21.35 -7.90
CA GLU A 238 -9.09 22.07 -9.06
C GLU A 238 -10.13 23.01 -9.67
N ALA A 239 -11.36 22.55 -9.79
CA ALA A 239 -12.47 23.37 -10.27
C ALA A 239 -12.80 24.51 -9.28
N ALA A 240 -12.77 24.23 -7.96
CA ALA A 240 -12.95 25.21 -6.91
C ALA A 240 -11.86 26.29 -6.96
N ARG A 241 -10.58 25.90 -7.07
CA ARG A 241 -9.47 26.84 -7.22
C ARG A 241 -9.63 27.74 -8.43
N SER A 242 -9.94 27.18 -9.58
CA SER A 242 -10.16 27.93 -10.81
C SER A 242 -11.31 28.93 -10.66
N SER A 243 -12.41 28.51 -10.02
CA SER A 243 -13.57 29.34 -9.76
C SER A 243 -13.27 30.46 -8.77
N VAL A 244 -12.52 30.19 -7.70
CA VAL A 244 -12.09 31.18 -6.71
C VAL A 244 -11.12 32.19 -7.35
N VAL A 245 -10.14 31.75 -8.15
CA VAL A 245 -9.26 32.67 -8.88
C VAL A 245 -10.08 33.65 -9.73
N ARG A 246 -11.09 33.15 -10.44
CA ARG A 246 -11.96 33.99 -11.26
C ARG A 246 -12.80 34.95 -10.41
N ALA A 247 -13.42 34.45 -9.32
CA ALA A 247 -14.25 35.26 -8.43
C ALA A 247 -13.44 36.41 -7.80
N VAL A 248 -12.25 36.10 -7.30
CA VAL A 248 -11.31 37.06 -6.72
C VAL A 248 -10.87 38.12 -7.76
N ALA A 249 -10.50 37.67 -8.97
CA ALA A 249 -10.08 38.60 -10.03
C ALA A 249 -11.22 39.54 -10.45
N VAL A 250 -12.45 39.04 -10.56
CA VAL A 250 -13.64 39.87 -10.88
C VAL A 250 -13.94 40.85 -9.76
N ALA A 251 -13.92 40.41 -8.50
CA ALA A 251 -14.20 41.25 -7.34
C ALA A 251 -13.18 42.41 -7.22
N LEU A 252 -11.88 42.10 -7.37
CA LEU A 252 -10.83 43.11 -7.32
C LEU A 252 -10.90 44.07 -8.50
N GLY A 253 -11.17 43.58 -9.72
CA GLY A 253 -11.37 44.43 -10.90
C GLY A 253 -12.60 45.34 -10.72
N GLY A 254 -13.70 44.86 -10.15
CA GLY A 254 -14.89 45.66 -9.81
C GLY A 254 -14.58 46.74 -8.79
N ALA A 255 -13.65 46.50 -7.88
CA ALA A 255 -13.17 47.51 -6.91
C ALA A 255 -12.12 48.46 -7.50
N GLY A 256 -11.81 48.39 -8.79
CA GLY A 256 -10.86 49.29 -9.47
C GLY A 256 -9.37 48.97 -9.12
N LEU A 257 -9.09 47.79 -8.57
CA LEU A 257 -7.73 47.42 -8.18
C LEU A 257 -7.04 46.61 -9.27
N THR A 258 -5.78 46.97 -9.56
CA THR A 258 -4.92 46.16 -10.41
C THR A 258 -4.32 45.03 -9.59
N CYS A 259 -4.52 43.82 -10.03
CA CYS A 259 -4.08 42.62 -9.28
C CYS A 259 -3.52 41.53 -10.21
N SER A 260 -2.72 40.66 -9.64
CA SER A 260 -2.41 39.34 -10.19
C SER A 260 -2.88 38.27 -9.21
N VAL A 261 -3.64 37.28 -9.73
CA VAL A 261 -4.20 36.19 -8.90
C VAL A 261 -3.67 34.87 -9.44
N SER A 262 -3.17 34.02 -8.54
CA SER A 262 -2.64 32.72 -8.91
C SER A 262 -3.13 31.65 -7.93
N SER A 263 -3.34 30.44 -8.45
CA SER A 263 -3.61 29.23 -7.67
C SER A 263 -2.40 28.31 -7.69
N ASP A 264 -1.28 28.72 -7.14
CA ASP A 264 -0.18 27.80 -6.93
C ASP A 264 -0.63 26.70 -6.00
N GLY A 265 -0.62 25.45 -6.49
CA GLY A 265 -0.95 24.31 -5.67
C GLY A 265 -0.08 24.26 -4.43
N PRO A 266 -0.61 23.80 -3.27
CA PRO A 266 0.25 23.60 -2.12
C PRO A 266 1.38 22.63 -2.50
N ARG A 267 2.61 23.07 -2.44
CA ARG A 267 3.80 22.22 -2.54
C ARG A 267 3.92 21.47 -1.23
N PHE A 268 3.11 20.42 -1.02
CA PHE A 268 3.13 19.66 0.23
C PHE A 268 4.37 18.79 0.42
N LEU A 269 5.24 18.60 -0.58
CA LEU A 269 6.34 17.63 -0.50
C LEU A 269 7.72 18.15 -0.92
N THR A 270 7.88 19.40 -1.38
CA THR A 270 9.22 19.91 -1.72
C THR A 270 9.99 20.42 -0.50
N ALA A 271 9.34 20.70 0.61
CA ALA A 271 9.99 21.26 1.81
C ALA A 271 10.67 20.21 2.71
N LEU A 272 10.45 18.92 2.49
CA LEU A 272 11.10 17.86 3.29
C LEU A 272 12.33 17.24 2.60
N VAL A 273 12.48 17.44 1.28
CA VAL A 273 13.64 16.94 0.54
C VAL A 273 14.81 17.92 0.60
N ASP A 274 14.55 19.23 0.66
CA ASP A 274 15.61 20.26 0.76
C ASP A 274 16.15 20.49 2.19
N ALA A 275 15.65 19.77 3.18
CA ALA A 275 16.09 19.87 4.58
C ALA A 275 17.05 18.75 5.02
N VAL A 276 17.50 17.89 4.12
CA VAL A 276 18.37 16.73 4.40
C VAL A 276 19.72 16.80 3.63
N ASP A 277 20.04 17.92 2.97
CA ASP A 277 21.38 18.19 2.45
C ASP A 277 22.13 19.19 3.31
#